data_c3f6fdac56757d1753863963f4e9a905
#
_entry.id   c3f6fdac56757d1753863963f4e9a905
#
_cell.length_a   1.000
_cell.length_b   1.000
_cell.length_c   1.000
_cell.angle_alpha   90.00
_cell.angle_beta   90.00
_cell.angle_gamma   90.00
#
_symmetry.space_group_name_H-M   'P 1'
#
loop_
_entity.id
_entity.type
_entity.pdbx_description
1 polymer ?
#
loop_
_entity_poly.entity_id
_entity_poly.type
_entity_poly.pdbx_seq_one_letter_code
_entity_poly.pdbx_strand_id
1 'polypeptide(L)'
;MSINSFDNYPMSWKPDLSRASGPKYLALVSLMEDDIKNGTLKAGTKLPPQRELADYLNVNLSTISRAFKLCGQKGLLSASVGNGTYVCADVSAETILLCGRENPRLIEMGALVPQVSGNRLVKSYTERLLKRPDALNLFSYDDPEGTGLQREAGVAWFQKSGFSTHKDHVLLAAGGQNALTAALGALLERGDKLGTDPLTYPGVKTAAKLLGIHLIPIQNHDYEMTEEGIRYAVQNEKIKGIYVIPDYHNPTSHIMSLKTRKMIAALAREKHILVIEDGINNLLTENPLPPIASFAPEQVIYLSSLSKTIAAGLRTAFVHVPDQYHRCLATTLYSMNISISPLLAAVSAGLIADGTADEIIRGRKEELRRRNHIISQSLKGFALDCPPTSPMRYLRLPDYFTGKSFEICAKQAGV
;
A
#
# COMPACT_ATOMS: atom_id res chain seq x y z
N MET A 1 13.22 36.11 -32.38
CA MET A 1 14.12 35.01 -32.82
C MET A 1 14.07 33.94 -31.75
N SER A 2 13.53 32.82 -32.08
CA SER A 2 13.54 31.64 -31.21
C SER A 2 14.98 31.11 -31.18
N ILE A 3 15.63 31.24 -30.04
CA ILE A 3 17.01 30.75 -29.81
C ILE A 3 16.91 29.37 -29.17
N ASN A 4 16.25 28.44 -29.79
CA ASN A 4 16.19 27.11 -29.22
C ASN A 4 16.46 26.09 -30.30
N SER A 5 17.72 25.68 -30.40
CA SER A 5 18.02 24.43 -31.05
C SER A 5 17.69 23.30 -30.02
N PHE A 6 16.55 22.68 -30.19
CA PHE A 6 16.15 21.48 -29.42
C PHE A 6 17.11 20.31 -29.64
N ASP A 7 18.07 20.42 -30.52
CA ASP A 7 19.08 19.41 -30.87
C ASP A 7 20.00 19.07 -29.68
N ASN A 8 20.20 20.01 -28.75
CA ASN A 8 21.10 19.86 -27.60
C ASN A 8 20.35 19.65 -26.24
N TYR A 9 19.01 19.66 -26.23
CA TYR A 9 18.25 19.46 -25.02
C TYR A 9 17.50 18.12 -25.08
N PRO A 10 17.72 17.19 -24.15
CA PRO A 10 17.03 15.92 -24.16
C PRO A 10 15.55 16.10 -23.80
N MET A 11 14.71 16.30 -24.82
CA MET A 11 13.26 16.34 -24.67
C MET A 11 12.76 14.96 -24.33
N SER A 12 12.57 14.69 -23.05
CA SER A 12 12.11 13.41 -22.52
C SER A 12 10.65 13.09 -22.87
N TRP A 13 9.87 14.10 -23.31
CA TRP A 13 8.49 13.94 -23.74
C TRP A 13 8.17 14.87 -24.90
N LYS A 14 7.68 14.30 -26.02
CA LYS A 14 7.36 15.00 -27.27
C LYS A 14 5.94 14.63 -27.73
N PRO A 15 4.87 15.19 -27.08
CA PRO A 15 3.50 14.87 -27.46
C PRO A 15 3.14 15.42 -28.83
N ASP A 16 2.35 14.66 -29.59
CA ASP A 16 1.81 15.09 -30.89
C ASP A 16 0.40 15.66 -30.72
N LEU A 17 0.29 16.99 -30.73
CA LEU A 17 -0.98 17.69 -30.61
C LEU A 17 -1.87 17.61 -31.87
N SER A 18 -1.35 17.16 -33.00
CA SER A 18 -2.13 17.04 -34.25
C SER A 18 -3.26 16.02 -34.15
N ARG A 19 -3.13 15.07 -33.23
CA ARG A 19 -4.10 13.97 -32.96
C ARG A 19 -5.18 14.34 -31.95
N ALA A 20 -5.16 15.54 -31.40
CA ALA A 20 -6.01 15.91 -30.29
C ALA A 20 -7.10 16.91 -30.70
N SER A 21 -8.33 16.67 -30.26
CA SER A 21 -9.48 17.57 -30.41
C SER A 21 -9.78 18.33 -29.12
N GLY A 22 -10.23 19.58 -29.23
CA GLY A 22 -10.66 20.38 -28.07
C GLY A 22 -9.56 21.31 -27.50
N PRO A 23 -9.74 21.81 -26.25
CA PRO A 23 -8.79 22.74 -25.66
C PRO A 23 -7.40 22.12 -25.49
N LYS A 24 -6.37 22.77 -26.00
CA LYS A 24 -4.97 22.26 -26.05
C LYS A 24 -4.46 21.74 -24.69
N TYR A 25 -4.82 22.38 -23.56
CA TYR A 25 -4.38 21.92 -22.25
C TYR A 25 -5.02 20.58 -21.82
N LEU A 26 -6.28 20.33 -22.20
CA LEU A 26 -6.93 19.04 -21.97
C LEU A 26 -6.36 17.93 -22.85
N ALA A 27 -6.08 18.28 -24.10
CA ALA A 27 -5.41 17.40 -25.05
C ALA A 27 -4.05 16.94 -24.54
N LEU A 28 -3.24 17.86 -23.99
CA LEU A 28 -1.95 17.55 -23.37
C LEU A 28 -2.11 16.61 -22.17
N VAL A 29 -3.13 16.82 -21.34
CA VAL A 29 -3.41 15.91 -20.20
C VAL A 29 -3.75 14.52 -20.67
N SER A 30 -4.63 14.38 -21.69
CA SER A 30 -5.00 13.09 -22.25
C SER A 30 -3.82 12.36 -22.88
N LEU A 31 -3.00 13.07 -23.68
CA LEU A 31 -1.78 12.50 -24.29
C LEU A 31 -0.79 12.02 -23.21
N MET A 32 -0.62 12.79 -22.13
CA MET A 32 0.24 12.38 -21.02
C MET A 32 -0.29 11.13 -20.30
N GLU A 33 -1.60 11.07 -20.05
CA GLU A 33 -2.24 9.88 -19.49
C GLU A 33 -2.03 8.65 -20.37
N ASP A 34 -2.22 8.79 -21.67
CA ASP A 34 -2.07 7.69 -22.63
C ASP A 34 -0.60 7.25 -22.74
N ASP A 35 0.34 8.19 -22.82
CA ASP A 35 1.78 7.89 -22.90
C ASP A 35 2.30 7.23 -21.61
N ILE A 36 1.78 7.62 -20.45
CA ILE A 36 2.09 6.95 -19.17
C ILE A 36 1.47 5.54 -19.15
N LYS A 37 0.19 5.41 -19.52
CA LYS A 37 -0.51 4.11 -19.57
C LYS A 37 0.16 3.12 -20.52
N ASN A 38 0.60 3.61 -21.67
CA ASN A 38 1.25 2.79 -22.69
C ASN A 38 2.73 2.53 -22.42
N GLY A 39 3.31 3.15 -21.35
CA GLY A 39 4.72 3.00 -20.99
C GLY A 39 5.70 3.79 -21.88
N THR A 40 5.19 4.59 -22.82
CA THR A 40 6.01 5.50 -23.63
C THR A 40 6.67 6.56 -22.76
N LEU A 41 5.94 7.06 -21.75
CA LEU A 41 6.43 7.98 -20.74
C LEU A 41 6.57 7.24 -19.40
N LYS A 42 7.79 6.84 -19.06
CA LYS A 42 8.08 6.01 -17.90
C LYS A 42 7.96 6.79 -16.58
N ALA A 43 7.54 6.10 -15.53
CA ALA A 43 7.61 6.62 -14.16
C ALA A 43 9.03 7.07 -13.80
N GLY A 44 9.13 8.18 -13.04
CA GLY A 44 10.41 8.79 -12.69
C GLY A 44 11.07 9.60 -13.81
N THR A 45 10.48 9.63 -15.01
CA THR A 45 11.00 10.46 -16.10
C THR A 45 10.90 11.94 -15.72
N LYS A 46 12.01 12.67 -15.77
CA LYS A 46 12.03 14.12 -15.64
C LYS A 46 11.45 14.74 -16.90
N LEU A 47 10.39 15.53 -16.75
CA LEU A 47 9.78 16.24 -17.87
C LEU A 47 10.59 17.46 -18.29
N PRO A 48 10.47 17.89 -19.56
CA PRO A 48 11.07 19.13 -20.01
C PRO A 48 10.58 20.31 -19.18
N PRO A 49 11.39 21.38 -19.00
CA PRO A 49 10.91 22.61 -18.41
C PRO A 49 9.69 23.14 -19.16
N GLN A 50 8.71 23.67 -18.43
CA GLN A 50 7.44 24.10 -19.03
C GLN A 50 7.61 25.12 -20.17
N ARG A 51 8.64 25.98 -20.08
CA ARG A 51 8.95 26.95 -21.14
C ARG A 51 9.44 26.27 -22.41
N GLU A 52 10.36 25.32 -22.28
CA GLU A 52 10.91 24.55 -23.40
C GLU A 52 9.81 23.75 -24.11
N LEU A 53 8.92 23.11 -23.32
CA LEU A 53 7.80 22.37 -23.87
C LEU A 53 6.79 23.29 -24.58
N ALA A 54 6.56 24.50 -24.04
CA ALA A 54 5.68 25.49 -24.67
C ALA A 54 6.22 25.95 -26.04
N ASP A 55 7.52 26.23 -26.10
CA ASP A 55 8.22 26.63 -27.34
C ASP A 55 8.20 25.46 -28.34
N TYR A 56 8.51 24.25 -27.92
CA TYR A 56 8.49 23.08 -28.79
C TYR A 56 7.11 22.83 -29.44
N LEU A 57 6.03 22.97 -28.65
CA LEU A 57 4.66 22.73 -29.12
C LEU A 57 4.01 23.95 -29.77
N ASN A 58 4.70 25.06 -29.83
CA ASN A 58 4.18 26.37 -30.29
C ASN A 58 2.83 26.71 -29.61
N VAL A 59 2.83 26.67 -28.28
CA VAL A 59 1.68 27.01 -27.45
C VAL A 59 2.06 27.98 -26.34
N ASN A 60 1.08 28.65 -25.76
CA ASN A 60 1.31 29.56 -24.66
C ASN A 60 1.81 28.82 -23.41
N LEU A 61 2.77 29.37 -22.67
CA LEU A 61 3.26 28.84 -21.40
C LEU A 61 2.11 28.56 -20.41
N SER A 62 1.10 29.45 -20.39
CA SER A 62 -0.10 29.25 -19.55
C SER A 62 -0.87 27.96 -19.89
N THR A 63 -0.84 27.52 -21.14
CA THR A 63 -1.46 26.24 -21.58
C THR A 63 -0.72 25.06 -20.98
N ILE A 64 0.62 25.07 -21.01
CA ILE A 64 1.45 24.04 -20.41
C ILE A 64 1.31 24.04 -18.89
N SER A 65 1.38 25.22 -18.25
CA SER A 65 1.23 25.35 -16.81
C SER A 65 -0.12 24.83 -16.32
N ARG A 66 -1.21 25.09 -17.08
CA ARG A 66 -2.55 24.57 -16.77
C ARG A 66 -2.63 23.06 -16.94
N ALA A 67 -2.02 22.49 -17.99
CA ALA A 67 -1.94 21.07 -18.22
C ALA A 67 -1.14 20.38 -17.10
N PHE A 68 0.03 20.90 -16.76
CA PHE A 68 0.88 20.36 -15.68
C PHE A 68 0.22 20.43 -14.31
N LYS A 69 -0.48 21.55 -14.02
CA LYS A 69 -1.27 21.69 -12.79
C LYS A 69 -2.37 20.62 -12.71
N LEU A 70 -3.09 20.39 -13.82
CA LEU A 70 -4.14 19.38 -13.88
C LEU A 70 -3.56 17.96 -13.78
N CYS A 71 -2.44 17.68 -14.45
CA CYS A 71 -1.72 16.42 -14.31
C CYS A 71 -1.22 16.20 -12.88
N GLY A 72 -0.74 17.24 -12.19
CA GLY A 72 -0.39 17.18 -10.77
C GLY A 72 -1.60 16.88 -9.88
N GLN A 73 -2.75 17.52 -10.14
CA GLN A 73 -4.01 17.24 -9.43
C GLN A 73 -4.53 15.82 -9.65
N LYS A 74 -4.25 15.23 -10.82
CA LYS A 74 -4.56 13.83 -11.13
C LYS A 74 -3.50 12.84 -10.61
N GLY A 75 -2.44 13.30 -9.94
CA GLY A 75 -1.36 12.45 -9.45
C GLY A 75 -0.44 11.89 -10.54
N LEU A 76 -0.48 12.42 -11.76
CA LEU A 76 0.38 11.99 -12.87
C LEU A 76 1.78 12.57 -12.77
N LEU A 77 1.91 13.75 -12.17
CA LEU A 77 3.13 14.52 -12.05
C LEU A 77 3.41 14.92 -10.60
N SER A 78 4.68 14.91 -10.25
CA SER A 78 5.23 15.51 -9.03
C SER A 78 6.23 16.60 -9.41
N ALA A 79 6.08 17.79 -8.84
CA ALA A 79 6.99 18.92 -9.05
C ALA A 79 7.83 19.14 -7.79
N SER A 80 9.16 19.18 -7.95
CA SER A 80 10.10 19.51 -6.88
C SER A 80 10.74 20.87 -7.19
N VAL A 81 10.64 21.81 -6.25
CA VAL A 81 11.22 23.15 -6.41
C VAL A 81 12.73 23.04 -6.60
N GLY A 82 13.24 23.60 -7.70
CA GLY A 82 14.66 23.55 -8.08
C GLY A 82 15.09 22.27 -8.82
N ASN A 83 14.35 21.16 -8.74
CA ASN A 83 14.70 19.88 -9.38
C ASN A 83 13.89 19.55 -10.65
N GLY A 84 12.75 20.21 -10.86
CA GLY A 84 11.90 20.01 -12.04
C GLY A 84 10.63 19.21 -11.75
N THR A 85 9.94 18.80 -12.82
CA THR A 85 8.71 18.03 -12.78
C THR A 85 8.98 16.60 -13.25
N TYR A 86 8.49 15.62 -12.53
CA TYR A 86 8.68 14.19 -12.79
C TYR A 86 7.35 13.47 -12.97
N VAL A 87 7.35 12.43 -13.78
CA VAL A 87 6.21 11.52 -13.91
C VAL A 87 6.10 10.69 -12.65
N CYS A 88 4.91 10.70 -12.04
CA CYS A 88 4.63 9.86 -10.88
C CYS A 88 4.59 8.36 -11.25
N ALA A 89 4.90 7.52 -10.29
CA ALA A 89 5.11 6.09 -10.52
C ALA A 89 3.82 5.30 -10.81
N ASP A 90 2.61 5.92 -10.88
CA ASP A 90 1.44 5.08 -10.95
C ASP A 90 0.15 5.65 -11.55
N VAL A 91 -0.29 5.00 -12.61
CA VAL A 91 -1.62 5.20 -13.24
C VAL A 91 -2.45 3.90 -13.26
N SER A 92 -1.91 2.76 -12.85
CA SER A 92 -2.52 1.45 -13.09
C SER A 92 -3.07 0.72 -11.85
N ALA A 93 -3.15 1.37 -10.69
CA ALA A 93 -3.61 0.75 -9.44
C ALA A 93 -5.05 0.17 -9.53
N GLU A 94 -5.91 0.77 -10.34
CA GLU A 94 -7.30 0.30 -10.53
C GLU A 94 -7.38 -1.07 -11.20
N THR A 95 -6.50 -1.34 -12.15
CA THR A 95 -6.51 -2.59 -12.91
C THR A 95 -6.10 -3.79 -12.04
N ILE A 96 -5.14 -3.62 -11.14
CA ILE A 96 -4.59 -4.72 -10.32
C ILE A 96 -5.56 -5.18 -9.23
N LEU A 97 -6.33 -4.25 -8.65
CA LEU A 97 -7.25 -4.57 -7.54
C LEU A 97 -8.60 -5.11 -8.01
N LEU A 98 -9.02 -4.74 -9.22
CA LEU A 98 -10.33 -5.06 -9.78
C LEU A 98 -10.30 -6.14 -10.88
N CYS A 99 -9.11 -6.63 -11.29
CA CYS A 99 -9.01 -7.77 -12.21
C CYS A 99 -9.68 -8.99 -11.57
N GLY A 100 -10.93 -9.17 -11.93
CA GLY A 100 -11.67 -10.38 -11.69
C GLY A 100 -11.06 -11.55 -12.51
N ARG A 101 -11.48 -12.76 -12.21
CA ARG A 101 -11.10 -13.99 -12.92
C ARG A 101 -11.68 -14.00 -14.35
N GLU A 102 -11.26 -13.04 -15.19
CA GLU A 102 -11.80 -12.85 -16.53
C GLU A 102 -11.39 -13.97 -17.51
N ASN A 103 -10.27 -14.65 -17.22
CA ASN A 103 -9.82 -15.74 -18.07
C ASN A 103 -9.40 -16.98 -17.25
N PRO A 104 -10.20 -18.05 -17.22
CA PRO A 104 -9.86 -19.27 -16.47
C PRO A 104 -8.64 -20.03 -17.02
N ARG A 105 -8.10 -19.62 -18.17
CA ARG A 105 -6.89 -20.22 -18.78
C ARG A 105 -5.60 -19.53 -18.35
N LEU A 106 -5.67 -18.39 -17.65
CA LEU A 106 -4.49 -17.69 -17.15
C LEU A 106 -4.15 -18.17 -15.74
N ILE A 107 -2.88 -18.37 -15.48
CA ILE A 107 -2.35 -18.56 -14.14
C ILE A 107 -2.18 -17.18 -13.51
N GLU A 108 -3.13 -16.79 -12.65
CA GLU A 108 -3.11 -15.48 -11.98
C GLU A 108 -1.97 -15.38 -10.97
N MET A 109 -0.98 -14.54 -11.25
CA MET A 109 0.19 -14.30 -10.41
C MET A 109 0.25 -12.86 -9.86
N GLY A 110 -0.63 -11.96 -10.29
CA GLY A 110 -0.65 -10.56 -9.86
C GLY A 110 -1.32 -10.33 -8.52
N ALA A 111 -2.26 -11.19 -8.12
CA ALA A 111 -3.01 -11.04 -6.89
C ALA A 111 -2.43 -11.89 -5.74
N LEU A 112 -2.12 -11.22 -4.61
CA LEU A 112 -1.72 -11.91 -3.39
C LEU A 112 -2.94 -12.53 -2.69
N VAL A 113 -3.27 -13.77 -3.06
CA VAL A 113 -4.39 -14.53 -2.49
C VAL A 113 -3.86 -15.55 -1.47
N PRO A 114 -4.32 -15.50 -0.20
CA PRO A 114 -3.95 -16.50 0.78
C PRO A 114 -4.54 -17.86 0.43
N GLN A 115 -3.83 -18.91 0.80
CA GLN A 115 -4.27 -20.28 0.57
C GLN A 115 -5.54 -20.62 1.35
N VAL A 116 -6.32 -21.56 0.82
CA VAL A 116 -7.59 -21.98 1.42
C VAL A 116 -7.46 -23.11 2.46
N SER A 117 -6.27 -23.69 2.64
CA SER A 117 -6.06 -24.81 3.56
C SER A 117 -6.51 -24.51 5.00
N GLY A 118 -6.19 -23.32 5.52
CA GLY A 118 -6.62 -22.87 6.84
C GLY A 118 -8.13 -22.64 6.97
N ASN A 119 -8.85 -22.48 5.86
CA ASN A 119 -10.29 -22.18 5.89
C ASN A 119 -11.12 -23.34 6.50
N ARG A 120 -10.60 -24.58 6.50
CA ARG A 120 -11.26 -25.71 7.16
C ARG A 120 -11.37 -25.49 8.68
N LEU A 121 -10.30 -25.00 9.30
CA LEU A 121 -10.30 -24.70 10.75
C LEU A 121 -11.23 -23.52 11.06
N VAL A 122 -11.21 -22.48 10.21
CA VAL A 122 -12.14 -21.35 10.34
C VAL A 122 -13.60 -21.83 10.25
N LYS A 123 -13.92 -22.67 9.25
CA LYS A 123 -15.26 -23.27 9.09
C LYS A 123 -15.66 -24.08 10.34
N SER A 124 -14.81 -24.98 10.78
CA SER A 124 -15.08 -25.82 11.97
C SER A 124 -15.31 -24.99 13.23
N TYR A 125 -14.52 -23.92 13.43
CA TYR A 125 -14.73 -23.00 14.53
C TYR A 125 -16.08 -22.29 14.42
N THR A 126 -16.40 -21.77 13.23
CA THR A 126 -17.67 -21.06 12.98
C THR A 126 -18.87 -21.95 13.25
N GLU A 127 -18.82 -23.24 12.85
CA GLU A 127 -19.89 -24.22 13.12
C GLU A 127 -20.06 -24.44 14.60
N ARG A 128 -19.00 -24.52 15.41
CA ARG A 128 -19.08 -24.60 16.86
C ARG A 128 -19.70 -23.36 17.50
N LEU A 129 -19.26 -22.19 17.03
CA LEU A 129 -19.74 -20.88 17.51
C LEU A 129 -21.25 -20.72 17.28
N LEU A 130 -21.75 -21.11 16.10
CA LEU A 130 -23.16 -21.01 15.73
C LEU A 130 -24.07 -22.00 16.48
N LYS A 131 -23.51 -23.01 17.14
CA LYS A 131 -24.28 -23.94 18.00
C LYS A 131 -24.46 -23.43 19.44
N ARG A 132 -23.84 -22.30 19.80
CA ARG A 132 -23.97 -21.73 21.14
C ARG A 132 -25.38 -21.14 21.34
N PRO A 133 -25.92 -21.17 22.58
CA PRO A 133 -27.25 -20.62 22.87
C PRO A 133 -27.37 -19.12 22.55
N ASP A 134 -26.26 -18.35 22.66
CA ASP A 134 -26.18 -16.93 22.43
C ASP A 134 -25.85 -16.54 20.97
N ALA A 135 -25.79 -17.52 20.05
CA ALA A 135 -25.38 -17.29 18.65
C ALA A 135 -26.26 -16.29 17.88
N LEU A 136 -27.52 -16.12 18.28
CA LEU A 136 -28.42 -15.16 17.64
C LEU A 136 -27.93 -13.71 17.81
N ASN A 137 -27.22 -13.40 18.89
CA ASN A 137 -26.67 -12.08 19.13
C ASN A 137 -25.60 -11.68 18.07
N LEU A 138 -24.99 -12.68 17.42
CA LEU A 138 -23.99 -12.45 16.36
C LEU A 138 -24.58 -11.86 15.06
N PHE A 139 -25.90 -11.74 14.98
CA PHE A 139 -26.62 -11.14 13.85
C PHE A 139 -27.23 -9.77 14.17
N SER A 140 -26.96 -9.26 15.37
CA SER A 140 -27.38 -7.92 15.81
C SER A 140 -26.24 -6.93 15.64
N TYR A 141 -26.52 -5.63 15.76
CA TYR A 141 -25.46 -4.62 15.89
C TYR A 141 -24.68 -4.86 17.20
N ASP A 142 -23.38 -4.59 17.14
CA ASP A 142 -22.45 -4.71 18.25
C ASP A 142 -21.70 -3.37 18.44
N ASP A 143 -20.83 -3.31 19.45
CA ASP A 143 -19.99 -2.13 19.71
C ASP A 143 -19.21 -1.72 18.44
N PRO A 144 -19.37 -0.49 17.95
CA PRO A 144 -18.68 -0.01 16.75
C PRO A 144 -17.15 -0.12 16.81
N GLU A 145 -16.57 -0.01 17.99
CA GLU A 145 -15.13 -0.14 18.23
C GLU A 145 -14.69 -1.60 18.39
N GLY A 146 -15.63 -2.50 18.57
CA GLY A 146 -15.44 -3.89 18.98
C GLY A 146 -15.63 -4.08 20.48
N THR A 147 -16.21 -5.22 20.86
CA THR A 147 -16.40 -5.57 22.29
C THR A 147 -15.08 -5.69 23.05
N GLY A 148 -15.14 -5.62 24.39
CA GLY A 148 -13.97 -5.80 25.24
C GLY A 148 -13.18 -7.08 24.90
N LEU A 149 -13.88 -8.21 24.71
CA LEU A 149 -13.24 -9.48 24.33
C LEU A 149 -12.59 -9.45 22.96
N GLN A 150 -13.21 -8.80 21.99
CA GLN A 150 -12.65 -8.65 20.65
C GLN A 150 -11.41 -7.76 20.66
N ARG A 151 -11.42 -6.67 21.44
CA ARG A 151 -10.25 -5.78 21.60
C ARG A 151 -9.12 -6.47 22.37
N GLU A 152 -9.42 -7.30 23.38
CA GLU A 152 -8.44 -8.15 24.07
C GLU A 152 -7.79 -9.17 23.12
N ALA A 153 -8.57 -9.77 22.22
CA ALA A 153 -8.01 -10.60 21.14
C ALA A 153 -7.07 -9.83 20.22
N GLY A 154 -7.37 -8.56 19.95
CA GLY A 154 -6.47 -7.65 19.24
C GLY A 154 -5.16 -7.39 19.98
N VAL A 155 -5.21 -7.19 21.30
CA VAL A 155 -3.99 -7.09 22.14
C VAL A 155 -3.16 -8.36 22.04
N ALA A 156 -3.78 -9.54 22.21
CA ALA A 156 -3.09 -10.82 22.07
C ALA A 156 -2.49 -11.02 20.66
N TRP A 157 -3.18 -10.52 19.63
CA TRP A 157 -2.69 -10.55 18.26
C TRP A 157 -1.45 -9.67 18.06
N PHE A 158 -1.44 -8.45 18.59
CA PHE A 158 -0.28 -7.55 18.55
C PHE A 158 0.90 -8.10 19.34
N GLN A 159 0.68 -8.75 20.48
CA GLN A 159 1.75 -9.39 21.26
C GLN A 159 2.51 -10.44 20.45
N LYS A 160 1.86 -11.17 19.52
CA LYS A 160 2.53 -12.12 18.62
C LYS A 160 3.53 -11.44 17.66
N SER A 161 3.34 -10.18 17.35
CA SER A 161 4.28 -9.37 16.56
C SER A 161 5.32 -8.61 17.39
N GLY A 162 5.38 -8.87 18.71
CA GLY A 162 6.32 -8.21 19.63
C GLY A 162 5.91 -6.78 20.03
N PHE A 163 4.62 -6.44 19.89
CA PHE A 163 4.07 -5.15 20.29
C PHE A 163 3.08 -5.30 21.44
N SER A 164 3.33 -4.58 22.53
CA SER A 164 2.44 -4.52 23.69
C SER A 164 1.60 -3.25 23.65
N THR A 165 0.29 -3.40 23.80
CA THR A 165 -0.67 -2.31 23.87
C THR A 165 -1.79 -2.63 24.85
N HIS A 166 -2.68 -1.67 25.12
CA HIS A 166 -3.89 -1.86 25.93
C HIS A 166 -5.12 -1.93 25.03
N LYS A 167 -6.18 -2.63 25.48
CA LYS A 167 -7.41 -2.79 24.69
C LYS A 167 -8.10 -1.48 24.32
N ASP A 168 -7.92 -0.43 25.12
CA ASP A 168 -8.50 0.89 24.85
C ASP A 168 -7.84 1.61 23.69
N HIS A 169 -6.66 1.16 23.27
CA HIS A 169 -5.97 1.61 22.06
C HIS A 169 -6.21 0.71 20.84
N VAL A 170 -7.16 -0.24 20.93
CA VAL A 170 -7.46 -1.19 19.84
C VAL A 170 -8.84 -0.92 19.28
N LEU A 171 -8.88 -0.64 17.98
CA LEU A 171 -10.10 -0.59 17.18
C LEU A 171 -10.17 -1.78 16.22
N LEU A 172 -11.39 -2.18 15.87
CA LEU A 172 -11.63 -3.18 14.85
C LEU A 172 -12.07 -2.54 13.53
N ALA A 173 -11.56 -3.07 12.42
CA ALA A 173 -11.90 -2.60 11.07
C ALA A 173 -12.27 -3.77 10.14
N ALA A 174 -13.03 -3.49 9.08
CA ALA A 174 -13.47 -4.46 8.08
C ALA A 174 -12.34 -4.86 7.11
N GLY A 175 -11.19 -5.26 7.68
CA GLY A 175 -9.96 -5.64 6.98
C GLY A 175 -8.99 -4.49 6.77
N GLY A 176 -7.75 -4.83 6.36
CA GLY A 176 -6.64 -3.86 6.27
C GLY A 176 -6.91 -2.68 5.34
N GLN A 177 -7.57 -2.89 4.19
CA GLN A 177 -7.90 -1.79 3.27
C GLN A 177 -8.90 -0.79 3.90
N ASN A 178 -9.89 -1.28 4.64
CA ASN A 178 -10.83 -0.42 5.36
C ASN A 178 -10.10 0.36 6.47
N ALA A 179 -9.26 -0.32 7.25
CA ALA A 179 -8.44 0.31 8.28
C ALA A 179 -7.53 1.41 7.71
N LEU A 180 -6.83 1.11 6.61
CA LEU A 180 -5.95 2.07 5.93
C LEU A 180 -6.73 3.28 5.41
N THR A 181 -7.84 3.04 4.70
CA THR A 181 -8.66 4.12 4.13
C THR A 181 -9.25 4.99 5.24
N ALA A 182 -9.69 4.37 6.35
CA ALA A 182 -10.20 5.09 7.52
C ALA A 182 -9.09 5.93 8.19
N ALA A 183 -7.88 5.38 8.36
CA ALA A 183 -6.75 6.11 8.94
C ALA A 183 -6.37 7.34 8.08
N LEU A 184 -6.30 7.16 6.76
CA LEU A 184 -6.03 8.27 5.84
C LEU A 184 -7.13 9.35 5.90
N GLY A 185 -8.41 8.93 5.86
CA GLY A 185 -9.54 9.87 5.87
C GLY A 185 -9.78 10.56 7.21
N ALA A 186 -9.38 9.93 8.33
CA ALA A 186 -9.48 10.51 9.66
C ALA A 186 -8.40 11.54 9.97
N LEU A 187 -7.18 11.34 9.41
CA LEU A 187 -5.96 12.02 9.89
C LEU A 187 -5.35 12.96 8.86
N LEU A 188 -5.81 12.89 7.61
CA LEU A 188 -5.30 13.73 6.52
C LEU A 188 -6.46 14.41 5.79
N GLU A 189 -6.20 15.63 5.35
CA GLU A 189 -7.14 16.42 4.56
C GLU A 189 -6.85 16.30 3.06
N ARG A 190 -7.84 16.65 2.25
CA ARG A 190 -7.67 16.73 0.80
C ARG A 190 -6.58 17.74 0.43
N GLY A 191 -5.58 17.29 -0.32
CA GLY A 191 -4.40 18.07 -0.69
C GLY A 191 -3.19 17.84 0.20
N ASP A 192 -3.36 17.16 1.35
CA ASP A 192 -2.24 16.77 2.18
C ASP A 192 -1.30 15.78 1.47
N LYS A 193 -0.05 15.75 1.94
CA LYS A 193 1.00 14.91 1.39
C LYS A 193 1.39 13.83 2.39
N LEU A 194 1.45 12.57 1.89
CA LEU A 194 1.88 11.39 2.64
C LEU A 194 3.14 10.80 2.01
N GLY A 195 4.20 10.65 2.78
CA GLY A 195 5.43 9.99 2.35
C GLY A 195 5.23 8.48 2.20
N THR A 196 5.80 7.88 1.17
CA THR A 196 5.76 6.43 0.95
C THR A 196 7.08 5.94 0.35
N ASP A 197 7.30 4.63 0.36
CA ASP A 197 8.32 4.04 -0.50
C ASP A 197 8.03 4.35 -1.98
N PRO A 198 9.06 4.51 -2.83
CA PRO A 198 8.90 4.75 -4.28
C PRO A 198 8.07 3.66 -4.97
N LEU A 199 8.27 2.40 -4.56
CA LEU A 199 7.39 1.29 -4.88
C LEU A 199 6.55 1.02 -3.63
N THR A 200 5.23 0.96 -3.74
CA THR A 200 4.37 0.75 -2.56
C THR A 200 3.09 0.02 -2.93
N TYR A 201 2.34 -0.40 -1.92
CA TYR A 201 1.10 -1.14 -2.08
C TYR A 201 0.07 -0.38 -2.93
N PRO A 202 -0.52 -1.01 -3.97
CA PRO A 202 -1.54 -0.36 -4.80
C PRO A 202 -2.76 0.15 -4.01
N GLY A 203 -3.10 -0.50 -2.89
CA GLY A 203 -4.24 -0.10 -2.06
C GLY A 203 -4.06 1.26 -1.37
N VAL A 204 -2.84 1.66 -0.98
CA VAL A 204 -2.62 3.02 -0.46
C VAL A 204 -2.76 4.06 -1.57
N LYS A 205 -2.36 3.73 -2.80
CA LYS A 205 -2.49 4.63 -3.96
C LYS A 205 -3.95 4.88 -4.31
N THR A 206 -4.78 3.83 -4.33
CA THR A 206 -6.23 3.97 -4.58
C THR A 206 -6.94 4.72 -3.46
N ALA A 207 -6.61 4.45 -2.18
CA ALA A 207 -7.18 5.18 -1.06
C ALA A 207 -6.78 6.67 -1.07
N ALA A 208 -5.49 6.96 -1.32
CA ALA A 208 -5.00 8.34 -1.44
C ALA A 208 -5.69 9.10 -2.60
N LYS A 209 -5.84 8.45 -3.76
CA LYS A 209 -6.56 9.02 -4.91
C LYS A 209 -8.02 9.33 -4.56
N LEU A 210 -8.72 8.39 -3.90
CA LEU A 210 -10.11 8.56 -3.46
C LEU A 210 -10.28 9.76 -2.54
N LEU A 211 -9.35 9.94 -1.60
CA LEU A 211 -9.38 10.99 -0.59
C LEU A 211 -8.74 12.30 -1.06
N GLY A 212 -8.09 12.32 -2.22
CA GLY A 212 -7.39 13.49 -2.75
C GLY A 212 -6.07 13.80 -2.03
N ILE A 213 -5.44 12.79 -1.45
CA ILE A 213 -4.14 12.85 -0.78
C ILE A 213 -3.02 12.63 -1.81
N HIS A 214 -1.91 13.35 -1.69
CA HIS A 214 -0.76 13.23 -2.58
C HIS A 214 0.30 12.31 -1.97
N LEU A 215 0.68 11.25 -2.68
CA LEU A 215 1.78 10.39 -2.26
C LEU A 215 3.12 10.95 -2.73
N ILE A 216 4.07 11.08 -1.81
CA ILE A 216 5.41 11.60 -2.05
C ILE A 216 6.43 10.47 -1.86
N PRO A 217 7.17 10.08 -2.91
CA PRO A 217 8.21 9.06 -2.77
C PRO A 217 9.36 9.59 -1.92
N ILE A 218 9.72 8.86 -0.87
CA ILE A 218 10.85 9.15 0.00
C ILE A 218 12.09 8.46 -0.57
N GLN A 219 13.23 9.13 -0.54
CA GLN A 219 14.50 8.55 -0.98
C GLN A 219 14.82 7.28 -0.18
N ASN A 220 15.11 6.21 -0.92
CA ASN A 220 15.46 4.90 -0.38
C ASN A 220 16.89 4.52 -0.72
N HIS A 221 17.48 3.71 0.13
CA HIS A 221 18.69 2.94 -0.15
C HIS A 221 18.41 1.48 0.21
N ASP A 222 18.69 0.56 -0.72
CA ASP A 222 18.42 -0.90 -0.54
C ASP A 222 16.99 -1.22 -0.07
N TYR A 223 15.99 -0.55 -0.66
CA TYR A 223 14.56 -0.65 -0.32
C TYR A 223 14.19 -0.13 1.08
N GLU A 224 15.05 0.60 1.76
CA GLU A 224 14.77 1.24 3.03
C GLU A 224 14.80 2.76 2.91
N MET A 225 13.85 3.44 3.53
CA MET A 225 13.84 4.91 3.59
C MET A 225 15.09 5.41 4.32
N THR A 226 15.71 6.46 3.78
CA THR A 226 16.86 7.09 4.42
C THR A 226 16.43 8.21 5.37
N GLU A 227 17.24 8.50 6.38
CA GLU A 227 17.00 9.61 7.30
C GLU A 227 16.94 10.94 6.55
N GLU A 228 17.88 11.16 5.62
CA GLU A 228 17.97 12.35 4.79
C GLU A 228 16.71 12.49 3.92
N GLY A 229 16.23 11.39 3.34
CA GLY A 229 15.02 11.36 2.53
C GLY A 229 13.78 11.75 3.33
N ILE A 230 13.63 11.24 4.55
CA ILE A 230 12.52 11.61 5.43
C ILE A 230 12.62 13.08 5.86
N ARG A 231 13.79 13.53 6.29
CA ARG A 231 14.01 14.94 6.69
C ARG A 231 13.72 15.89 5.53
N TYR A 232 14.17 15.56 4.32
CA TYR A 232 13.87 16.32 3.10
C TYR A 232 12.36 16.39 2.83
N ALA A 233 11.67 15.23 2.87
CA ALA A 233 10.24 15.16 2.62
C ALA A 233 9.42 15.98 3.64
N VAL A 234 9.80 15.95 4.91
CA VAL A 234 9.15 16.79 5.95
C VAL A 234 9.40 18.27 5.73
N GLN A 235 10.65 18.67 5.44
CA GLN A 235 11.03 20.08 5.35
C GLN A 235 10.59 20.73 4.03
N ASN A 236 10.74 20.04 2.90
CA ASN A 236 10.55 20.61 1.58
C ASN A 236 9.20 20.23 0.97
N GLU A 237 8.79 18.97 1.10
CA GLU A 237 7.49 18.51 0.58
C GLU A 237 6.34 18.76 1.56
N LYS A 238 6.64 19.01 2.84
CA LYS A 238 5.62 19.23 3.90
C LYS A 238 4.69 18.04 4.06
N ILE A 239 5.24 16.82 4.02
CA ILE A 239 4.44 15.63 4.32
C ILE A 239 3.89 15.69 5.75
N LYS A 240 2.68 15.18 5.93
CA LYS A 240 2.00 15.09 7.24
C LYS A 240 2.29 13.79 7.97
N GLY A 241 2.68 12.78 7.24
CA GLY A 241 2.99 11.46 7.77
C GLY A 241 3.69 10.58 6.75
N ILE A 242 3.95 9.34 7.16
CA ILE A 242 4.61 8.30 6.37
C ILE A 242 3.75 7.04 6.41
N TYR A 243 3.56 6.37 5.26
CA TYR A 243 3.02 5.02 5.17
C TYR A 243 4.14 4.04 4.87
N VAL A 244 4.24 2.96 5.64
CA VAL A 244 5.29 1.94 5.51
C VAL A 244 4.74 0.52 5.65
N ILE A 245 5.39 -0.44 4.98
CA ILE A 245 5.16 -1.89 5.10
C ILE A 245 6.46 -2.54 5.54
N PRO A 246 6.75 -2.67 6.84
CA PRO A 246 8.07 -3.12 7.30
C PRO A 246 8.37 -4.60 7.04
N ASP A 247 7.35 -5.44 6.90
CA ASP A 247 7.50 -6.89 6.79
C ASP A 247 6.98 -7.40 5.44
N TYR A 248 7.84 -8.08 4.68
CA TYR A 248 7.54 -8.52 3.32
C TYR A 248 6.86 -7.41 2.52
N HIS A 249 7.61 -6.31 2.38
CA HIS A 249 7.18 -5.11 1.68
C HIS A 249 6.55 -5.42 0.32
N ASN A 250 5.40 -4.86 0.05
CA ASN A 250 4.72 -5.01 -1.24
C ASN A 250 5.09 -3.84 -2.19
N PRO A 251 5.84 -4.09 -3.31
CA PRO A 251 6.05 -5.41 -3.94
C PRO A 251 7.41 -6.09 -3.69
N THR A 252 8.37 -5.46 -3.02
CA THR A 252 9.79 -5.86 -3.04
C THR A 252 10.12 -7.12 -2.22
N SER A 253 9.19 -7.61 -1.39
CA SER A 253 9.42 -8.69 -0.41
C SER A 253 10.48 -8.37 0.66
N HIS A 254 11.00 -7.15 0.70
CA HIS A 254 12.02 -6.73 1.66
C HIS A 254 11.47 -6.74 3.11
N ILE A 255 12.35 -6.99 4.07
CA ILE A 255 12.07 -6.86 5.51
C ILE A 255 12.91 -5.70 6.02
N MET A 256 12.25 -4.63 6.44
CA MET A 256 12.90 -3.43 6.98
C MET A 256 13.73 -3.77 8.23
N SER A 257 14.98 -3.32 8.24
CA SER A 257 15.90 -3.54 9.35
C SER A 257 15.42 -2.90 10.66
N LEU A 258 15.83 -3.48 11.78
CA LEU A 258 15.53 -2.90 13.10
C LEU A 258 16.11 -1.48 13.26
N LYS A 259 17.24 -1.20 12.61
CA LYS A 259 17.86 0.13 12.59
C LYS A 259 16.93 1.15 11.95
N THR A 260 16.39 0.84 10.79
CA THR A 260 15.48 1.75 10.06
C THR A 260 14.15 1.91 10.79
N ARG A 261 13.58 0.85 11.40
CA ARG A 261 12.38 0.97 12.24
C ARG A 261 12.59 1.96 13.39
N LYS A 262 13.71 1.86 14.11
CA LYS A 262 14.06 2.79 15.19
C LYS A 262 14.32 4.22 14.70
N MET A 263 14.95 4.37 13.55
CA MET A 263 15.21 5.67 12.93
C MET A 263 13.89 6.36 12.55
N ILE A 264 12.94 5.64 11.90
CA ILE A 264 11.63 6.19 11.56
C ILE A 264 10.86 6.59 12.84
N ALA A 265 10.87 5.76 13.88
CA ALA A 265 10.22 6.07 15.15
C ALA A 265 10.81 7.33 15.81
N ALA A 266 12.13 7.47 15.81
CA ALA A 266 12.81 8.65 16.35
C ALA A 266 12.45 9.92 15.58
N LEU A 267 12.46 9.86 14.24
CA LEU A 267 12.06 10.98 13.39
C LEU A 267 10.58 11.33 13.52
N ALA A 268 9.71 10.33 13.70
CA ALA A 268 8.28 10.56 13.91
C ALA A 268 8.04 11.39 15.17
N ARG A 269 8.76 11.09 16.28
CA ARG A 269 8.73 11.89 17.51
C ARG A 269 9.33 13.28 17.32
N GLU A 270 10.54 13.34 16.74
CA GLU A 270 11.27 14.61 16.56
C GLU A 270 10.49 15.61 15.70
N LYS A 271 9.85 15.11 14.64
CA LYS A 271 9.16 15.95 13.66
C LYS A 271 7.65 16.02 13.86
N HIS A 272 7.12 15.32 14.88
CA HIS A 272 5.68 15.22 15.16
C HIS A 272 4.86 14.82 13.92
N ILE A 273 5.37 13.84 13.16
CA ILE A 273 4.68 13.30 11.99
C ILE A 273 4.01 11.96 12.30
N LEU A 274 2.88 11.72 11.66
CA LEU A 274 2.15 10.46 11.73
C LEU A 274 2.91 9.34 11.01
N VAL A 275 2.93 8.14 11.58
CA VAL A 275 3.32 6.92 10.85
C VAL A 275 2.11 5.98 10.77
N ILE A 276 1.76 5.58 9.57
CA ILE A 276 0.80 4.50 9.32
C ILE A 276 1.61 3.26 8.96
N GLU A 277 1.70 2.34 9.89
CA GLU A 277 2.47 1.10 9.75
C GLU A 277 1.54 -0.05 9.38
N ASP A 278 1.75 -0.62 8.20
CA ASP A 278 0.98 -1.77 7.70
C ASP A 278 1.72 -3.09 8.00
N GLY A 279 1.36 -3.71 9.10
CA GLY A 279 1.92 -4.97 9.60
C GLY A 279 1.21 -6.23 9.11
N ILE A 280 0.48 -6.17 7.99
CA ILE A 280 -0.34 -7.28 7.47
C ILE A 280 0.45 -8.58 7.26
N ASN A 281 1.74 -8.50 6.98
CA ASN A 281 2.61 -9.65 6.71
C ASN A 281 3.52 -10.02 7.88
N ASN A 282 3.55 -9.25 8.98
CA ASN A 282 4.50 -9.42 10.09
C ASN A 282 4.53 -10.87 10.62
N LEU A 283 3.40 -11.47 10.91
CA LEU A 283 3.30 -12.82 11.48
C LEU A 283 3.64 -13.94 10.48
N LEU A 284 3.84 -13.61 9.20
CA LEU A 284 4.34 -14.58 8.20
C LEU A 284 5.87 -14.66 8.19
N THR A 285 6.59 -13.66 8.76
CA THR A 285 8.06 -13.69 8.83
C THR A 285 8.55 -14.83 9.72
N GLU A 286 9.72 -15.38 9.42
CA GLU A 286 10.32 -16.46 10.24
C GLU A 286 10.60 -15.98 11.66
N ASN A 287 11.27 -14.84 11.76
CA ASN A 287 11.64 -14.17 12.99
C ASN A 287 11.10 -12.74 12.95
N PRO A 288 9.87 -12.50 13.41
CA PRO A 288 9.28 -11.17 13.39
C PRO A 288 10.14 -10.17 14.18
N LEU A 289 10.46 -9.03 13.55
CA LEU A 289 11.05 -7.91 14.25
C LEU A 289 9.94 -7.07 14.92
N PRO A 290 10.22 -6.43 16.06
CA PRO A 290 9.28 -5.50 16.67
C PRO A 290 8.84 -4.42 15.67
N PRO A 291 7.54 -4.10 15.57
CA PRO A 291 7.07 -3.05 14.70
C PRO A 291 7.56 -1.67 15.14
N ILE A 292 7.44 -0.67 14.26
CA ILE A 292 7.80 0.72 14.55
C ILE A 292 6.98 1.24 15.74
N ALA A 293 5.72 0.80 15.83
CA ALA A 293 4.83 1.11 16.96
C ALA A 293 5.43 0.74 18.32
N SER A 294 6.30 -0.28 18.41
CA SER A 294 6.99 -0.65 19.66
C SER A 294 7.96 0.44 20.14
N PHE A 295 8.41 1.31 19.24
CA PHE A 295 9.39 2.36 19.55
C PHE A 295 8.77 3.76 19.63
N ALA A 296 7.58 3.98 19.04
CA ALA A 296 6.87 5.26 19.08
C ALA A 296 5.34 5.04 19.09
N PRO A 297 4.77 4.36 20.09
CA PRO A 297 3.35 4.01 20.08
C PRO A 297 2.42 5.22 20.01
N GLU A 298 2.86 6.38 20.46
CA GLU A 298 2.12 7.65 20.45
C GLU A 298 2.08 8.34 19.08
N GLN A 299 2.92 7.92 18.12
CA GLN A 299 2.99 8.49 16.76
C GLN A 299 2.57 7.52 15.67
N VAL A 300 2.32 6.25 16.01
CA VAL A 300 2.11 5.17 15.03
C VAL A 300 0.69 4.62 15.11
N ILE A 301 -0.02 4.67 13.99
CA ILE A 301 -1.20 3.84 13.74
C ILE A 301 -0.70 2.50 13.19
N TYR A 302 -0.83 1.43 13.95
CA TYR A 302 -0.37 0.10 13.53
C TYR A 302 -1.53 -0.77 13.09
N LEU A 303 -1.54 -1.15 11.81
CA LEU A 303 -2.57 -1.95 11.18
C LEU A 303 -2.12 -3.41 11.12
N SER A 304 -2.95 -4.34 11.60
CA SER A 304 -2.69 -5.77 11.46
C SER A 304 -3.95 -6.53 11.08
N SER A 305 -3.97 -7.09 9.88
CA SER A 305 -5.13 -7.77 9.31
C SER A 305 -4.96 -9.28 9.29
N LEU A 306 -6.06 -9.99 9.54
CA LEU A 306 -6.11 -11.46 9.49
C LEU A 306 -6.19 -12.00 8.05
N SER A 307 -6.36 -11.12 7.05
CA SER A 307 -6.67 -11.55 5.69
C SER A 307 -5.56 -12.38 5.04
N LYS A 308 -4.28 -12.12 5.34
CA LYS A 308 -3.13 -12.84 4.74
C LYS A 308 -2.65 -13.99 5.64
N THR A 309 -2.81 -13.84 6.93
CA THR A 309 -2.34 -14.80 7.93
C THR A 309 -3.34 -15.91 8.21
N ILE A 310 -4.63 -15.59 8.34
CA ILE A 310 -5.70 -16.55 8.70
C ILE A 310 -6.58 -16.86 7.50
N ALA A 311 -7.50 -15.96 7.16
CA ALA A 311 -8.41 -16.15 6.03
C ALA A 311 -8.90 -14.80 5.48
N ALA A 312 -8.88 -14.64 4.17
CA ALA A 312 -9.30 -13.40 3.51
C ALA A 312 -10.77 -13.04 3.76
N GLY A 313 -11.62 -14.07 3.87
CA GLY A 313 -13.07 -13.92 4.08
C GLY A 313 -13.47 -13.42 5.48
N LEU A 314 -12.60 -13.47 6.48
CA LEU A 314 -12.89 -12.94 7.82
C LEU A 314 -13.05 -11.43 7.82
N ARG A 315 -12.43 -10.73 6.86
CA ARG A 315 -12.52 -9.26 6.78
C ARG A 315 -12.36 -8.56 8.13
N THR A 316 -11.40 -8.99 8.94
CA THR A 316 -11.09 -8.43 10.24
C THR A 316 -9.66 -7.89 10.24
N ALA A 317 -9.51 -6.70 10.78
CA ALA A 317 -8.22 -6.11 11.11
C ALA A 317 -8.29 -5.46 12.49
N PHE A 318 -7.20 -5.57 13.24
CA PHE A 318 -6.97 -4.83 14.47
C PHE A 318 -6.11 -3.61 14.16
N VAL A 319 -6.45 -2.49 14.77
CA VAL A 319 -5.77 -1.22 14.59
C VAL A 319 -5.35 -0.70 15.96
N HIS A 320 -4.04 -0.58 16.19
CA HIS A 320 -3.56 0.20 17.34
C HIS A 320 -3.65 1.67 17.01
N VAL A 321 -4.23 2.43 17.92
CA VAL A 321 -4.49 3.86 17.76
C VAL A 321 -4.06 4.62 19.01
N PRO A 322 -3.15 5.60 18.91
CA PRO A 322 -2.83 6.50 20.02
C PRO A 322 -4.04 7.33 20.46
N ASP A 323 -4.12 7.69 21.75
CA ASP A 323 -5.23 8.44 22.34
C ASP A 323 -5.64 9.67 21.54
N GLN A 324 -4.65 10.44 21.09
CA GLN A 324 -4.89 11.68 20.32
C GLN A 324 -5.63 11.45 18.99
N TYR A 325 -5.59 10.26 18.42
CA TYR A 325 -6.22 9.89 17.15
C TYR A 325 -7.44 8.98 17.32
N HIS A 326 -7.68 8.47 18.54
CA HIS A 326 -8.67 7.44 18.78
C HIS A 326 -10.07 7.86 18.35
N ARG A 327 -10.54 9.00 18.85
CA ARG A 327 -11.90 9.50 18.57
C ARG A 327 -12.15 9.75 17.09
N CYS A 328 -11.22 10.39 16.37
CA CYS A 328 -11.44 10.69 14.95
C CYS A 328 -11.41 9.42 14.09
N LEU A 329 -10.54 8.45 14.41
CA LEU A 329 -10.48 7.19 13.68
C LEU A 329 -11.71 6.30 13.97
N ALA A 330 -12.15 6.19 15.23
CA ALA A 330 -13.36 5.47 15.60
C ALA A 330 -14.60 6.05 14.90
N THR A 331 -14.75 7.38 14.89
CA THR A 331 -15.85 8.07 14.18
C THR A 331 -15.80 7.80 12.67
N THR A 332 -14.61 7.78 12.07
CA THR A 332 -14.46 7.53 10.63
C THR A 332 -14.80 6.08 10.29
N LEU A 333 -14.35 5.11 11.07
CA LEU A 333 -14.72 3.70 10.91
C LEU A 333 -16.24 3.51 11.04
N TYR A 334 -16.85 4.12 12.05
CA TYR A 334 -18.31 4.11 12.22
C TYR A 334 -19.03 4.68 10.99
N SER A 335 -18.55 5.80 10.46
CA SER A 335 -19.17 6.45 9.29
C SER A 335 -19.05 5.63 8.01
N MET A 336 -18.02 4.77 7.91
CA MET A 336 -17.79 3.93 6.74
C MET A 336 -18.69 2.68 6.72
N ASN A 337 -18.86 2.03 7.87
CA ASN A 337 -19.52 0.71 7.94
C ASN A 337 -20.25 0.42 9.27
N ILE A 338 -20.52 1.45 10.08
CA ILE A 338 -21.18 1.36 11.41
C ILE A 338 -20.36 0.49 12.38
N SER A 339 -20.24 -0.81 12.10
CA SER A 339 -19.39 -1.76 12.80
C SER A 339 -18.94 -2.85 11.82
N ILE A 340 -17.95 -3.64 12.22
CA ILE A 340 -17.64 -4.88 11.49
C ILE A 340 -18.72 -5.91 11.78
N SER A 341 -18.80 -6.98 10.96
CA SER A 341 -19.73 -8.09 11.22
C SER A 341 -19.44 -8.74 12.58
N PRO A 342 -20.40 -8.74 13.54
CA PRO A 342 -20.19 -9.34 14.85
C PRO A 342 -19.83 -10.81 14.77
N LEU A 343 -20.42 -11.55 13.83
CA LEU A 343 -20.08 -12.95 13.57
C LEU A 343 -18.61 -13.12 13.20
N LEU A 344 -18.12 -12.33 12.24
CA LEU A 344 -16.74 -12.46 11.78
C LEU A 344 -15.73 -11.95 12.82
N ALA A 345 -16.10 -10.94 13.61
CA ALA A 345 -15.32 -10.48 14.75
C ALA A 345 -15.20 -11.55 15.84
N ALA A 346 -16.32 -12.18 16.19
CA ALA A 346 -16.35 -13.25 17.19
C ALA A 346 -15.56 -14.48 16.73
N VAL A 347 -15.66 -14.87 15.45
CA VAL A 347 -14.84 -15.94 14.88
C VAL A 347 -13.36 -15.58 14.97
N SER A 348 -12.99 -14.36 14.57
CA SER A 348 -11.61 -13.88 14.60
C SER A 348 -11.02 -13.88 16.02
N ALA A 349 -11.75 -13.33 16.98
CA ALA A 349 -11.35 -13.29 18.38
C ALA A 349 -11.20 -14.69 18.96
N GLY A 350 -12.16 -15.57 18.68
CA GLY A 350 -12.13 -16.92 19.19
C GLY A 350 -11.01 -17.79 18.63
N LEU A 351 -10.69 -17.68 17.33
CA LEU A 351 -9.55 -18.37 16.72
C LEU A 351 -8.21 -17.96 17.36
N ILE A 352 -8.11 -16.69 17.79
CA ILE A 352 -6.92 -16.18 18.48
C ILE A 352 -6.89 -16.72 19.92
N ALA A 353 -8.01 -16.68 20.62
CA ALA A 353 -8.10 -17.05 22.03
C ALA A 353 -7.87 -18.56 22.27
N ASP A 354 -8.35 -19.45 21.36
CA ASP A 354 -8.20 -20.90 21.49
C ASP A 354 -6.91 -21.46 20.85
N GLY A 355 -6.06 -20.59 20.26
CA GLY A 355 -4.80 -20.99 19.64
C GLY A 355 -4.92 -21.54 18.21
N THR A 356 -6.14 -21.69 17.67
CA THR A 356 -6.35 -22.15 16.28
C THR A 356 -5.67 -21.21 15.26
N ALA A 357 -5.59 -19.91 15.55
CA ALA A 357 -4.89 -18.97 14.72
C ALA A 357 -3.39 -19.31 14.57
N ASP A 358 -2.72 -19.77 15.63
CA ASP A 358 -1.30 -20.16 15.59
C ASP A 358 -1.09 -21.42 14.74
N GLU A 359 -2.01 -22.37 14.80
CA GLU A 359 -1.99 -23.55 13.94
C GLU A 359 -2.09 -23.17 12.47
N ILE A 360 -3.02 -22.27 12.12
CA ILE A 360 -3.20 -21.79 10.75
C ILE A 360 -1.94 -21.06 10.27
N ILE A 361 -1.35 -20.17 11.08
CA ILE A 361 -0.13 -19.43 10.73
C ILE A 361 1.03 -20.40 10.48
N ARG A 362 1.22 -21.39 11.35
CA ARG A 362 2.27 -22.41 11.20
C ARG A 362 2.14 -23.17 9.89
N GLY A 363 0.96 -23.73 9.60
CA GLY A 363 0.69 -24.44 8.35
C GLY A 363 0.88 -23.55 7.12
N ARG A 364 0.56 -22.25 7.24
CA ARG A 364 0.77 -21.27 6.17
C ARG A 364 2.26 -21.00 5.90
N LYS A 365 3.05 -20.85 6.96
CA LYS A 365 4.52 -20.70 6.83
C LYS A 365 5.16 -21.95 6.18
N GLU A 366 4.75 -23.16 6.57
CA GLU A 366 5.23 -24.40 5.97
C GLU A 366 4.94 -24.47 4.48
N GLU A 367 3.72 -24.15 4.08
CA GLU A 367 3.34 -24.14 2.66
C GLU A 367 4.06 -23.03 1.89
N LEU A 368 4.26 -21.85 2.45
CA LEU A 368 5.04 -20.78 1.84
C LEU A 368 6.50 -21.23 1.62
N ARG A 369 7.14 -21.88 2.60
CA ARG A 369 8.50 -22.43 2.43
C ARG A 369 8.54 -23.41 1.27
N ARG A 370 7.58 -24.33 1.20
CA ARG A 370 7.51 -25.32 0.11
C ARG A 370 7.39 -24.65 -1.26
N ARG A 371 6.46 -23.70 -1.42
CA ARG A 371 6.27 -22.96 -2.67
C ARG A 371 7.49 -22.15 -3.04
N ASN A 372 8.07 -21.46 -2.08
CA ASN A 372 9.24 -20.63 -2.28
C ASN A 372 10.48 -21.44 -2.67
N HIS A 373 10.60 -22.67 -2.14
CA HIS A 373 11.64 -23.60 -2.59
C HIS A 373 11.45 -23.96 -4.07
N ILE A 374 10.24 -24.29 -4.50
CA ILE A 374 9.93 -24.61 -5.91
C ILE A 374 10.28 -23.41 -6.81
N ILE A 375 9.85 -22.22 -6.46
CA ILE A 375 10.12 -21.00 -7.23
C ILE A 375 11.63 -20.75 -7.33
N SER A 376 12.37 -20.88 -6.23
CA SER A 376 13.82 -20.67 -6.21
C SER A 376 14.58 -21.67 -7.09
N GLN A 377 14.10 -22.90 -7.21
CA GLN A 377 14.65 -23.90 -8.13
C GLN A 377 14.30 -23.59 -9.59
N SER A 378 13.04 -23.22 -9.85
CA SER A 378 12.54 -22.95 -11.21
C SER A 378 13.13 -21.67 -11.81
N LEU A 379 13.42 -20.67 -10.99
CA LEU A 379 13.97 -19.38 -11.40
C LEU A 379 15.44 -19.22 -11.03
N LYS A 380 16.17 -20.32 -10.92
CA LYS A 380 17.62 -20.31 -10.65
C LYS A 380 18.35 -19.52 -11.74
N GLY A 381 19.17 -18.55 -11.34
CA GLY A 381 19.92 -17.68 -12.26
C GLY A 381 19.26 -16.33 -12.56
N PHE A 382 18.02 -16.12 -12.11
CA PHE A 382 17.39 -14.80 -12.15
C PHE A 382 17.60 -14.04 -10.85
N ALA A 383 17.64 -12.69 -10.92
CA ALA A 383 17.72 -11.82 -9.75
C ALA A 383 16.34 -11.78 -9.04
N LEU A 384 16.18 -12.65 -8.06
CA LEU A 384 14.93 -12.86 -7.33
C LEU A 384 15.14 -12.67 -5.83
N ASP A 385 14.44 -11.72 -5.24
CA ASP A 385 14.36 -11.57 -3.79
C ASP A 385 13.36 -12.58 -3.21
N CYS A 386 13.83 -13.44 -2.32
CA CYS A 386 13.13 -14.67 -1.97
C CYS A 386 13.29 -15.06 -0.48
N PRO A 387 12.74 -14.28 0.47
CA PRO A 387 12.67 -14.76 1.85
C PRO A 387 11.82 -16.05 1.97
N PRO A 388 12.17 -17.01 2.84
CA PRO A 388 11.58 -18.35 2.85
C PRO A 388 10.05 -18.39 2.99
N THR A 389 9.47 -17.50 3.80
CA THR A 389 8.02 -17.44 4.06
C THR A 389 7.36 -16.19 3.48
N SER A 390 8.02 -15.50 2.53
CA SER A 390 7.38 -14.39 1.84
C SER A 390 6.18 -14.86 1.02
N PRO A 391 5.04 -14.17 1.12
CA PRO A 391 3.87 -14.50 0.33
C PRO A 391 3.96 -14.01 -1.12
N MET A 392 5.00 -13.26 -1.48
CA MET A 392 5.24 -12.71 -2.81
C MET A 392 6.72 -12.82 -3.21
N ARG A 393 7.00 -12.57 -4.47
CA ARG A 393 8.34 -12.57 -5.06
C ARG A 393 8.56 -11.32 -5.87
N TYR A 394 9.72 -10.75 -5.76
CA TYR A 394 10.13 -9.61 -6.56
C TYR A 394 11.21 -10.02 -7.54
N LEU A 395 10.85 -10.10 -8.82
CA LEU A 395 11.77 -10.41 -9.90
C LEU A 395 12.31 -9.11 -10.49
N ARG A 396 13.64 -8.92 -10.45
CA ARG A 396 14.29 -7.81 -11.12
C ARG A 396 14.42 -8.15 -12.61
N LEU A 397 13.77 -7.35 -13.43
CA LEU A 397 13.80 -7.53 -14.87
C LEU A 397 15.11 -6.97 -15.45
N PRO A 398 15.65 -7.57 -16.51
CA PRO A 398 16.72 -6.97 -17.30
C PRO A 398 16.29 -5.62 -17.88
N ASP A 399 17.26 -4.73 -18.15
CA ASP A 399 17.02 -3.36 -18.59
C ASP A 399 16.21 -3.23 -19.90
N TYR A 400 16.24 -4.27 -20.73
CA TYR A 400 15.46 -4.31 -21.98
C TYR A 400 13.96 -4.62 -21.78
N PHE A 401 13.54 -5.01 -20.57
CA PHE A 401 12.13 -5.16 -20.23
C PHE A 401 11.64 -4.00 -19.37
N THR A 402 10.44 -3.53 -19.67
CA THR A 402 9.63 -2.78 -18.70
C THR A 402 8.66 -3.75 -18.03
N GLY A 403 8.15 -3.42 -16.84
CA GLY A 403 7.11 -4.22 -16.18
C GLY A 403 5.90 -4.48 -17.12
N LYS A 404 5.50 -3.46 -17.89
CA LYS A 404 4.38 -3.56 -18.85
C LYS A 404 4.69 -4.50 -20.01
N SER A 405 5.88 -4.41 -20.62
CA SER A 405 6.23 -5.31 -21.71
C SER A 405 6.38 -6.77 -21.22
N PHE A 406 6.89 -6.96 -20.02
CA PHE A 406 6.95 -8.29 -19.41
C PHE A 406 5.55 -8.86 -19.12
N GLU A 407 4.64 -8.06 -18.57
CA GLU A 407 3.24 -8.44 -18.34
C GLU A 407 2.55 -8.92 -19.62
N ILE A 408 2.76 -8.20 -20.74
CA ILE A 408 2.20 -8.58 -22.04
C ILE A 408 2.75 -9.95 -22.48
N CYS A 409 4.06 -10.16 -22.39
CA CYS A 409 4.67 -11.44 -22.73
C CYS A 409 4.18 -12.58 -21.83
N ALA A 410 4.07 -12.34 -20.52
CA ALA A 410 3.56 -13.31 -19.55
C ALA A 410 2.10 -13.71 -19.87
N LYS A 411 1.23 -12.75 -20.18
CA LYS A 411 -0.16 -13.03 -20.60
C LYS A 411 -0.23 -13.85 -21.89
N GLN A 412 0.65 -13.61 -22.85
CA GLN A 412 0.75 -14.42 -24.07
C GLN A 412 1.20 -15.86 -23.77
N ALA A 413 2.02 -16.04 -22.72
CA ALA A 413 2.45 -17.35 -22.24
C ALA A 413 1.42 -18.02 -21.31
N GLY A 414 0.30 -17.39 -21.00
CA GLY A 414 -0.73 -17.97 -20.14
C GLY A 414 -0.56 -17.66 -18.64
N VAL A 415 0.20 -16.64 -18.28
CA VAL A 415 0.51 -16.24 -16.90
C VAL A 415 0.02 -14.83 -16.62
#